data_3b152109c7eed3c6ebdddc46245f8fbd
#
_entry.id   3b152109c7eed3c6ebdddc46245f8fbd
#
_cell.length_a   1.000
_cell.length_b   1.000
_cell.length_c   1.000
_cell.angle_alpha   90.00
_cell.angle_beta   90.00
_cell.angle_gamma   90.00
#
_symmetry.space_group_name_H-M   'P 1'
#
loop_
_entity.id
_entity.type
_entity.pdbx_description
1 polymer ?
#
loop_
_entity_poly.entity_id
_entity_poly.type
_entity_poly.pdbx_seq_one_letter_code
_entity_poly.pdbx_strand_id
1 'polypeptide(L)'
;MDMFIETTQKKEWDLKKEVRYTDTTIAEQERGISVIATPVSLVLPDSRDKSYLINFIDTPGHVSLSGEVTASLRVADGCVVCVDAVEGVMMNTERCIRQAVSQGVPIVVAFTKMDRLITELKMPPQDAYYKFVAMLEEVKTHKQSET
;
A
#
# COMPACT_ATOMS: atom_id res chain seq x y z
N MET A 1 7.34 -0.26 -1.87
CA MET A 1 7.89 -0.98 -3.03
C MET A 1 9.42 -1.06 -2.98
N ASP A 2 10.12 0.02 -2.77
CA ASP A 2 11.60 0.10 -2.75
C ASP A 2 12.28 -0.93 -1.86
N MET A 3 11.78 -1.16 -0.64
CA MET A 3 12.30 -2.19 0.27
C MET A 3 12.26 -3.61 -0.33
N PHE A 4 11.21 -3.97 -1.06
CA PHE A 4 11.12 -5.28 -1.71
C PHE A 4 12.13 -5.41 -2.85
N ILE A 5 12.35 -4.33 -3.60
CA ILE A 5 13.32 -4.28 -4.70
C ILE A 5 14.75 -4.37 -4.14
N GLU A 6 15.06 -3.64 -3.08
CA GLU A 6 16.36 -3.68 -2.40
C GLU A 6 16.67 -5.10 -1.91
N THR A 7 15.70 -5.74 -1.25
CA THR A 7 15.87 -7.10 -0.71
C THR A 7 16.10 -8.14 -1.81
N THR A 8 15.41 -8.01 -2.95
CA THR A 8 15.44 -9.02 -4.02
C THR A 8 16.59 -8.83 -5.00
N GLN A 9 16.99 -7.59 -5.29
CA GLN A 9 18.01 -7.29 -6.30
C GLN A 9 19.41 -7.03 -5.71
N LYS A 10 19.57 -7.09 -4.38
CA LYS A 10 20.84 -6.78 -3.67
C LYS A 10 21.43 -5.43 -4.10
N LYS A 11 20.58 -4.50 -4.50
CA LYS A 11 20.98 -3.17 -4.92
C LYS A 11 20.89 -2.27 -3.70
N GLU A 12 22.03 -1.71 -3.27
CA GLU A 12 22.02 -0.69 -2.22
C GLU A 12 21.21 0.51 -2.72
N TRP A 13 20.03 0.69 -2.13
CA TRP A 13 19.20 1.85 -2.38
C TRP A 13 19.72 3.02 -1.56
N ASP A 14 20.05 4.11 -2.21
CA ASP A 14 20.45 5.32 -1.52
C ASP A 14 19.19 6.00 -0.93
N LEU A 15 18.95 5.75 0.36
CA LEU A 15 17.84 6.34 1.12
C LEU A 15 17.85 7.88 1.14
N LYS A 16 18.96 8.51 0.71
CA LYS A 16 19.07 9.96 0.55
C LYS A 16 18.49 10.46 -0.78
N LYS A 17 18.24 9.56 -1.73
CA LYS A 17 17.55 9.91 -2.96
C LYS A 17 16.06 9.87 -2.71
N GLU A 18 15.40 11.00 -2.81
CA GLU A 18 13.95 11.15 -2.69
C GLU A 18 13.16 10.46 -3.81
N VAL A 19 13.84 9.96 -4.86
CA VAL A 19 13.24 9.32 -6.03
C VAL A 19 12.91 7.87 -5.73
N ARG A 20 11.64 7.49 -5.86
CA ARG A 20 11.17 6.11 -5.73
C ARG A 20 11.46 5.32 -7.01
N TYR A 21 11.65 4.01 -6.87
CA TYR A 21 11.94 3.13 -8.00
C TYR A 21 10.80 3.10 -9.03
N THR A 22 9.56 3.19 -8.58
CA THR A 22 8.35 3.13 -9.41
C THR A 22 7.98 4.48 -10.03
N ASP A 23 8.53 5.59 -9.54
CA ASP A 23 8.31 6.94 -10.10
C ASP A 23 9.26 7.16 -11.31
N THR A 24 8.84 6.68 -12.47
CA THR A 24 9.67 6.64 -13.68
C THR A 24 9.54 7.90 -14.54
N THR A 25 8.49 8.67 -14.38
CA THR A 25 8.25 9.88 -15.15
C THR A 25 8.79 11.14 -14.45
N ILE A 26 9.17 12.14 -15.24
CA ILE A 26 9.63 13.44 -14.72
C ILE A 26 8.55 14.09 -13.83
N ALA A 27 7.28 13.99 -14.23
CA ALA A 27 6.16 14.54 -13.49
C ALA A 27 5.97 13.88 -12.09
N GLU A 28 6.24 12.60 -11.96
CA GLU A 28 6.21 11.86 -10.69
C GLU A 28 7.36 12.31 -9.78
N GLN A 29 8.56 12.40 -10.35
CA GLN A 29 9.77 12.81 -9.62
C GLN A 29 9.69 14.26 -9.11
N GLU A 30 9.16 15.18 -9.94
CA GLU A 30 9.01 16.59 -9.56
C GLU A 30 7.90 16.79 -8.50
N ARG A 31 6.82 16.03 -8.59
CA ARG A 31 5.68 16.13 -7.66
C ARG A 31 5.81 15.28 -6.41
N GLY A 32 6.69 14.27 -6.42
CA GLY A 32 6.84 13.30 -5.35
C GLY A 32 5.61 12.40 -5.13
N ILE A 33 4.77 12.24 -6.17
CA ILE A 33 3.58 11.37 -6.15
C ILE A 33 3.57 10.50 -7.39
N SER A 34 3.16 9.23 -7.24
CA SER A 34 2.94 8.33 -8.38
C SER A 34 1.74 8.80 -9.20
N VAL A 35 1.87 8.81 -10.52
CA VAL A 35 0.84 9.26 -11.48
C VAL A 35 0.32 8.11 -12.31
N ILE A 36 1.18 7.17 -12.69
CA ILE A 36 0.90 6.02 -13.53
C ILE A 36 1.02 4.74 -12.72
N ALA A 37 0.20 3.74 -13.03
CA ALA A 37 0.34 2.40 -12.47
C ALA A 37 1.57 1.71 -13.04
N THR A 38 2.56 1.39 -12.18
CA THR A 38 3.84 0.81 -12.60
C THR A 38 3.96 -0.65 -12.17
N PRO A 39 4.07 -1.60 -13.12
CA PRO A 39 4.24 -3.01 -12.80
C PRO A 39 5.71 -3.32 -12.45
N VAL A 40 5.90 -4.16 -11.43
CA VAL A 40 7.21 -4.68 -11.00
C VAL A 40 7.09 -6.16 -10.68
N SER A 41 7.97 -6.99 -11.28
CA SER A 41 8.02 -8.42 -11.02
C SER A 41 9.17 -8.75 -10.09
N LEU A 42 8.87 -9.41 -8.97
CA LEU A 42 9.84 -9.78 -7.95
C LEU A 42 9.75 -11.28 -7.64
N VAL A 43 10.89 -11.90 -7.35
CA VAL A 43 10.94 -13.26 -6.83
C VAL A 43 11.15 -13.20 -5.32
N LEU A 44 10.15 -13.62 -4.57
CA LEU A 44 10.16 -13.58 -3.11
C LEU A 44 10.09 -15.00 -2.54
N PRO A 45 10.95 -15.34 -1.56
CA PRO A 45 10.86 -16.60 -0.85
C PRO A 45 9.70 -16.56 0.17
N ASP A 46 9.01 -17.69 0.30
CA ASP A 46 8.06 -17.93 1.39
C ASP A 46 8.82 -18.38 2.66
N SER A 47 8.11 -18.43 3.78
CA SER A 47 8.60 -18.93 5.07
C SER A 47 9.14 -20.37 5.03
N ARG A 48 8.89 -21.10 3.96
CA ARG A 48 9.37 -22.47 3.66
C ARG A 48 10.48 -22.51 2.62
N ASP A 49 11.15 -21.39 2.37
CA ASP A 49 12.17 -21.21 1.33
C ASP A 49 11.73 -21.54 -0.11
N LYS A 50 10.42 -21.61 -0.33
CA LYS A 50 9.87 -21.75 -1.67
C LYS A 50 9.74 -20.38 -2.33
N SER A 51 10.37 -20.21 -3.49
CA SER A 51 10.34 -18.94 -4.23
C SER A 51 9.09 -18.83 -5.10
N TYR A 52 8.49 -17.64 -5.08
CA TYR A 52 7.33 -17.27 -5.91
C TYR A 52 7.67 -16.05 -6.75
N LEU A 53 7.27 -16.07 -8.01
CA LEU A 53 7.25 -14.88 -8.85
C LEU A 53 5.96 -14.10 -8.54
N ILE A 54 6.11 -12.90 -8.03
CA ILE A 54 4.99 -12.01 -7.70
C ILE A 54 5.08 -10.77 -8.58
N ASN A 55 4.00 -10.49 -9.30
CA ASN A 55 3.86 -9.28 -10.09
C ASN A 55 3.11 -8.23 -9.26
N PHE A 56 3.82 -7.19 -8.86
CA PHE A 56 3.24 -6.04 -8.17
C PHE A 56 2.83 -4.98 -9.19
N ILE A 57 1.74 -4.30 -8.91
CA ILE A 57 1.34 -3.08 -9.63
C ILE A 57 1.27 -1.96 -8.58
N ASP A 58 2.23 -1.04 -8.63
CA ASP A 58 2.23 0.14 -7.77
C ASP A 58 1.29 1.19 -8.38
N THR A 59 0.26 1.57 -7.64
CA THR A 59 -0.81 2.43 -8.14
C THR A 59 -0.78 3.81 -7.49
N PRO A 60 -1.20 4.87 -8.19
CA PRO A 60 -1.31 6.19 -7.61
C PRO A 60 -2.26 6.24 -6.42
N GLY A 61 -1.84 6.94 -5.35
CA GLY A 61 -2.68 7.16 -4.17
C GLY A 61 -3.59 8.39 -4.26
N HIS A 62 -3.40 9.27 -5.23
CA HIS A 62 -4.16 10.52 -5.34
C HIS A 62 -5.57 10.27 -5.90
N VAL A 63 -6.57 10.93 -5.31
CA VAL A 63 -8.00 10.71 -5.61
C VAL A 63 -8.36 10.98 -7.08
N SER A 64 -7.74 11.96 -7.71
CA SER A 64 -7.97 12.29 -9.14
C SER A 64 -7.43 11.24 -10.10
N LEU A 65 -6.57 10.32 -9.64
CA LEU A 65 -5.96 9.25 -10.43
C LEU A 65 -6.61 7.88 -10.16
N SER A 66 -7.79 7.87 -9.60
CA SER A 66 -8.54 6.64 -9.24
C SER A 66 -8.87 5.72 -10.43
N GLY A 67 -8.81 6.24 -11.66
CA GLY A 67 -8.94 5.43 -12.88
C GLY A 67 -7.83 4.39 -13.01
N GLU A 68 -6.58 4.73 -12.69
CA GLU A 68 -5.43 3.83 -12.67
C GLU A 68 -5.63 2.69 -11.67
N VAL A 69 -6.14 3.03 -10.46
CA VAL A 69 -6.46 2.04 -9.42
C VAL A 69 -7.53 1.06 -9.90
N THR A 70 -8.61 1.57 -10.52
CA THR A 70 -9.69 0.74 -11.04
C THR A 70 -9.21 -0.19 -12.15
N ALA A 71 -8.37 0.32 -13.07
CA ALA A 71 -7.79 -0.49 -14.14
C ALA A 71 -6.90 -1.61 -13.59
N SER A 72 -6.05 -1.29 -12.61
CA SER A 72 -5.15 -2.25 -11.96
C SER A 72 -5.91 -3.34 -11.19
N LEU A 73 -6.98 -2.99 -10.48
CA LEU A 73 -7.80 -3.94 -9.73
C LEU A 73 -8.48 -4.99 -10.65
N ARG A 74 -8.78 -4.65 -11.90
CA ARG A 74 -9.40 -5.59 -12.85
C ARG A 74 -8.49 -6.71 -13.30
N VAL A 75 -7.18 -6.55 -13.16
CA VAL A 75 -6.17 -7.54 -13.58
C VAL A 75 -5.44 -8.16 -12.39
N ALA A 76 -5.69 -7.67 -11.17
CA ALA A 76 -5.03 -8.13 -9.96
C ALA A 76 -5.75 -9.32 -9.32
N ASP A 77 -4.98 -10.29 -8.81
CA ASP A 77 -5.48 -11.42 -8.02
C ASP A 77 -5.69 -11.08 -6.55
N GLY A 78 -5.10 -9.97 -6.07
CA GLY A 78 -5.19 -9.47 -4.70
C GLY A 78 -4.81 -8.00 -4.61
N CYS A 79 -5.26 -7.34 -3.56
CA CYS A 79 -4.99 -5.92 -3.30
C CYS A 79 -4.38 -5.73 -1.92
N VAL A 80 -3.30 -4.95 -1.83
CA VAL A 80 -2.74 -4.48 -0.56
C VAL A 80 -3.13 -3.03 -0.38
N VAL A 81 -3.98 -2.76 0.61
CA VAL A 81 -4.41 -1.41 0.98
C VAL A 81 -3.46 -0.88 2.07
N CYS A 82 -2.70 0.14 1.74
CA CYS A 82 -1.80 0.81 2.67
C CYS A 82 -2.56 1.86 3.49
N VAL A 83 -2.52 1.73 4.82
CA VAL A 83 -3.18 2.64 5.77
C VAL A 83 -2.12 3.30 6.64
N ASP A 84 -2.13 4.62 6.71
CA ASP A 84 -1.26 5.37 7.60
C ASP A 84 -1.68 5.12 9.06
N ALA A 85 -0.74 4.67 9.90
CA ALA A 85 -1.02 4.33 11.29
C ALA A 85 -1.46 5.54 12.14
N VAL A 86 -1.07 6.75 11.74
CA VAL A 86 -1.43 7.99 12.44
C VAL A 86 -2.80 8.50 11.97
N GLU A 87 -3.00 8.61 10.66
CA GLU A 87 -4.22 9.18 10.07
C GLU A 87 -5.40 8.19 10.09
N GLY A 88 -5.12 6.88 9.98
CA GLY A 88 -6.16 5.85 9.94
C GLY A 88 -6.84 5.69 8.59
N VAL A 89 -8.08 5.20 8.59
CA VAL A 89 -8.87 4.99 7.39
C VAL A 89 -9.46 6.32 6.93
N MET A 90 -8.91 6.83 5.83
CA MET A 90 -9.36 8.08 5.23
C MET A 90 -10.38 7.79 4.10
N MET A 91 -11.14 8.80 3.69
CA MET A 91 -12.16 8.69 2.63
C MET A 91 -11.63 8.04 1.34
N ASN A 92 -10.38 8.33 0.96
CA ASN A 92 -9.76 7.72 -0.21
C ASN A 92 -9.45 6.23 0.01
N THR A 93 -9.02 5.85 1.21
CA THR A 93 -8.81 4.46 1.62
C THR A 93 -10.10 3.67 1.55
N GLU A 94 -11.20 4.23 2.11
CA GLU A 94 -12.54 3.66 2.04
C GLU A 94 -12.98 3.42 0.59
N ARG A 95 -12.77 4.41 -0.29
CA ARG A 95 -13.07 4.30 -1.72
C ARG A 95 -12.29 3.16 -2.39
N CYS A 96 -11.00 3.02 -2.09
CA CYS A 96 -10.18 1.91 -2.61
C CYS A 96 -10.70 0.56 -2.14
N ILE A 97 -11.09 0.45 -0.87
CA ILE A 97 -11.68 -0.77 -0.30
C ILE A 97 -12.98 -1.13 -1.04
N ARG A 98 -13.89 -0.18 -1.21
CA ARG A 98 -15.14 -0.38 -1.95
C ARG A 98 -14.91 -0.83 -3.39
N GLN A 99 -13.95 -0.21 -4.08
CA GLN A 99 -13.59 -0.60 -5.45
C GLN A 99 -13.05 -2.03 -5.50
N ALA A 100 -12.18 -2.42 -4.58
CA ALA A 100 -11.64 -3.78 -4.53
C ALA A 100 -12.75 -4.82 -4.23
N VAL A 101 -13.67 -4.51 -3.32
CA VAL A 101 -14.83 -5.36 -3.02
C VAL A 101 -15.73 -5.51 -4.23
N SER A 102 -16.07 -4.41 -4.92
CA SER A 102 -16.91 -4.43 -6.11
C SER A 102 -16.33 -5.24 -7.28
N GLN A 103 -14.99 -5.35 -7.34
CA GLN A 103 -14.29 -6.19 -8.32
C GLN A 103 -14.08 -7.64 -7.83
N GLY A 104 -14.50 -7.97 -6.61
CA GLY A 104 -14.30 -9.29 -6.01
C GLY A 104 -12.84 -9.61 -5.66
N VAL A 105 -11.97 -8.60 -5.54
CA VAL A 105 -10.54 -8.77 -5.28
C VAL A 105 -10.28 -8.92 -3.78
N PRO A 106 -9.57 -9.97 -3.32
CA PRO A 106 -9.18 -10.13 -1.93
C PRO A 106 -8.31 -8.96 -1.44
N ILE A 107 -8.56 -8.51 -0.21
CA ILE A 107 -7.89 -7.35 0.37
C ILE A 107 -7.01 -7.78 1.54
N VAL A 108 -5.77 -7.32 1.56
CA VAL A 108 -4.86 -7.34 2.71
C VAL A 108 -4.57 -5.90 3.12
N VAL A 109 -4.57 -5.62 4.42
CA VAL A 109 -4.25 -4.30 4.96
C VAL A 109 -2.81 -4.26 5.45
N ALA A 110 -2.07 -3.23 5.03
CA ALA A 110 -0.72 -2.94 5.50
C ALA A 110 -0.70 -1.60 6.22
N PHE A 111 -0.41 -1.61 7.52
CA PHE A 111 -0.20 -0.37 8.27
C PHE A 111 1.19 0.19 7.99
N THR A 112 1.25 1.44 7.59
CA THR A 112 2.49 2.17 7.25
C THR A 112 2.77 3.28 8.26
N LYS A 113 4.00 3.78 8.27
CA LYS A 113 4.42 4.91 9.12
C LYS A 113 4.17 4.69 10.61
N MET A 114 4.35 3.46 11.08
CA MET A 114 4.16 3.10 12.50
C MET A 114 5.13 3.82 13.44
N ASP A 115 6.31 4.18 12.92
CA ASP A 115 7.32 5.00 13.61
C ASP A 115 6.75 6.34 14.10
N ARG A 116 5.82 6.94 13.35
CA ARG A 116 5.18 8.21 13.71
C ARG A 116 4.28 8.10 14.96
N LEU A 117 3.74 6.92 15.27
CA LEU A 117 3.01 6.71 16.53
C LEU A 117 3.90 6.94 17.75
N ILE A 118 5.20 6.60 17.64
CA ILE A 118 6.19 6.74 18.69
C ILE A 118 6.79 8.15 18.67
N THR A 119 7.24 8.62 17.50
CA THR A 119 8.00 9.86 17.35
C THR A 119 7.14 11.11 17.46
N GLU A 120 5.94 11.10 16.88
CA GLU A 120 5.04 12.26 16.84
C GLU A 120 3.99 12.21 17.96
N LEU A 121 3.26 11.10 18.07
CA LEU A 121 2.16 10.96 19.02
C LEU A 121 2.59 10.51 20.41
N LYS A 122 3.81 9.97 20.57
CA LYS A 122 4.32 9.40 21.82
C LYS A 122 3.32 8.46 22.49
N MET A 123 2.64 7.67 21.67
CA MET A 123 1.51 6.83 22.08
C MET A 123 2.01 5.60 22.85
N PRO A 124 1.40 5.26 24.01
CA PRO A 124 1.68 4.02 24.72
C PRO A 124 1.36 2.79 23.85
N PRO A 125 2.10 1.66 24.01
CA PRO A 125 1.88 0.47 23.19
C PRO A 125 0.46 -0.10 23.26
N GLN A 126 -0.20 0.00 24.40
CA GLN A 126 -1.58 -0.45 24.57
C GLN A 126 -2.57 0.38 23.76
N ASP A 127 -2.42 1.69 23.78
CA ASP A 127 -3.28 2.61 23.02
C ASP A 127 -3.07 2.44 21.51
N ALA A 128 -1.82 2.22 21.08
CA ALA A 128 -1.49 1.90 19.70
C ALA A 128 -2.19 0.60 19.26
N TYR A 129 -2.19 -0.44 20.10
CA TYR A 129 -2.90 -1.70 19.82
C TYR A 129 -4.41 -1.47 19.63
N TYR A 130 -5.06 -0.75 20.55
CA TYR A 130 -6.49 -0.44 20.42
C TYR A 130 -6.81 0.38 19.18
N LYS A 131 -5.91 1.31 18.80
CA LYS A 131 -6.04 2.08 17.56
C LYS A 131 -6.00 1.17 16.32
N PHE A 132 -5.08 0.20 16.26
CA PHE A 132 -5.02 -0.77 15.16
C PHE A 132 -6.27 -1.65 15.10
N VAL A 133 -6.77 -2.12 16.24
CA VAL A 133 -8.01 -2.90 16.31
C VAL A 133 -9.17 -2.09 15.76
N ALA A 134 -9.32 -0.84 16.20
CA ALA A 134 -10.39 0.04 15.71
C ALA A 134 -10.31 0.27 14.19
N MET A 135 -9.11 0.53 13.63
CA MET A 135 -8.93 0.69 12.19
C MET A 135 -9.26 -0.59 11.41
N LEU A 136 -8.93 -1.77 11.94
CA LEU A 136 -9.30 -3.05 11.31
C LEU A 136 -10.81 -3.29 11.32
N GLU A 137 -11.50 -2.95 12.40
CA GLU A 137 -12.95 -3.05 12.46
C GLU A 137 -13.62 -2.08 11.48
N GLU A 138 -13.09 -0.87 11.33
CA GLU A 138 -13.55 0.10 10.33
C GLU A 138 -13.40 -0.44 8.90
N VAL A 139 -12.25 -1.01 8.55
CA VAL A 139 -12.02 -1.66 7.26
C VAL A 139 -13.02 -2.82 7.02
N LYS A 140 -13.28 -3.64 8.05
CA LYS A 140 -14.26 -4.74 7.95
C LYS A 140 -15.67 -4.21 7.71
N THR A 141 -16.06 -3.13 8.37
CA THR A 141 -17.37 -2.50 8.20
C THR A 141 -17.57 -2.02 6.77
N HIS A 142 -16.57 -1.33 6.20
CA HIS A 142 -16.61 -0.89 4.80
C HIS A 142 -16.65 -2.05 3.81
N LYS A 143 -16.00 -3.18 4.12
CA LYS A 143 -16.08 -4.40 3.30
C LYS A 143 -17.47 -5.02 3.32
N GLN A 144 -18.15 -5.04 4.48
CA GLN A 144 -19.48 -5.65 4.63
C GLN A 144 -20.61 -4.82 4.04
N SER A 145 -20.47 -3.50 3.97
CA SER A 145 -21.51 -2.61 3.43
C SER A 145 -21.70 -2.74 1.92
N GLU A 146 -20.81 -3.45 1.23
CA GLU A 146 -20.82 -3.62 -0.24
C GLU A 146 -21.15 -5.08 -0.65
N THR A 147 -21.31 -5.98 0.31
CA THR A 147 -21.68 -7.39 0.08
C THR A 147 -23.16 -7.62 0.32
#